data_e82eb6edca7ccf18be50f15f6e09128d
#
_entry.id   e82eb6edca7ccf18be50f15f6e09128d
#
_cell.length_a   1.000
_cell.length_b   1.000
_cell.length_c   1.000
_cell.angle_alpha   90.00
_cell.angle_beta   90.00
_cell.angle_gamma   90.00
#
_symmetry.space_group_name_H-M   'P 1'
#
loop_
_entity.id
_entity.type
_entity.pdbx_description
1 polymer ?
#
loop_
_entity_poly.entity_id
_entity_poly.type
_entity_poly.pdbx_seq_one_letter_code
_entity_poly.pdbx_strand_id
1 'polypeptide(L)'
;MLGDIGEFIRGKRFTKADYADSGVNVIHYGEIYTRYGVFAEQALSRVRPELADSLRYAERGDVVLTDVGETVEDVGKAVAWLGDEKVAIHDHCYAFRHSMNPKYVSYCMQTASFIAEKTKYVARTKVNTLLISGLSKVKIPVPYPNDLERSLAEQSRIVAILDKFDALTNSISEGLPREIELRQKQYEYYRDLLLSFPKPGEAAA
;
A
#
# COMPACT_ATOMS: atom_id res chain seq x y z
N MET A 1 -0.25 -19.92 7.64
CA MET A 1 0.96 -19.26 7.13
C MET A 1 0.66 -18.71 5.73
N LEU A 2 1.45 -17.80 5.19
CA LEU A 2 1.21 -17.30 3.83
C LEU A 2 1.23 -18.43 2.78
N GLY A 3 2.17 -19.35 2.89
CA GLY A 3 2.23 -20.49 1.99
C GLY A 3 1.05 -21.47 2.04
N ASP A 4 0.19 -21.37 3.06
CA ASP A 4 -1.02 -22.19 3.18
C ASP A 4 -2.24 -21.54 2.51
N ILE A 5 -2.17 -20.24 2.23
CA ILE A 5 -3.32 -19.42 1.75
C ILE A 5 -3.10 -18.81 0.36
N GLY A 6 -1.95 -19.04 -0.25
CA GLY A 6 -1.65 -18.54 -1.58
C GLY A 6 -0.30 -19.02 -2.11
N GLU A 7 0.00 -18.62 -3.34
CA GLU A 7 1.23 -18.91 -4.04
C GLU A 7 2.04 -17.67 -4.36
N PHE A 8 3.36 -17.82 -4.49
CA PHE A 8 4.27 -16.74 -4.83
C PHE A 8 4.83 -16.91 -6.24
N ILE A 9 4.62 -15.93 -7.07
CA ILE A 9 5.11 -15.85 -8.45
C ILE A 9 6.26 -14.85 -8.47
N ARG A 10 7.49 -15.31 -8.70
CA ARG A 10 8.64 -14.42 -8.82
C ARG A 10 8.63 -13.68 -10.14
N GLY A 11 8.90 -12.36 -10.13
CA GLY A 11 9.02 -11.55 -11.33
C GLY A 11 10.20 -11.89 -12.23
N LYS A 12 10.35 -11.13 -13.29
CA LYS A 12 11.43 -11.25 -14.29
C LYS A 12 12.18 -9.94 -14.43
N ARG A 13 13.49 -10.04 -14.68
CA ARG A 13 14.38 -8.90 -14.78
C ARG A 13 14.06 -8.06 -16.01
N PHE A 14 14.01 -6.76 -15.79
CA PHE A 14 14.14 -5.70 -16.78
C PHE A 14 15.05 -4.60 -16.19
N THR A 15 15.60 -3.76 -17.03
CA THR A 15 16.63 -2.78 -16.64
C THR A 15 16.18 -1.38 -17.00
N LYS A 16 16.95 -0.37 -16.58
CA LYS A 16 16.69 1.04 -16.96
C LYS A 16 16.66 1.27 -18.48
N ALA A 17 17.42 0.47 -19.26
CA ALA A 17 17.44 0.55 -20.71
C ALA A 17 16.14 0.03 -21.37
N ASP A 18 15.33 -0.68 -20.63
CA ASP A 18 14.08 -1.27 -21.11
C ASP A 18 12.85 -0.36 -20.92
N TYR A 19 12.99 0.71 -20.13
CA TYR A 19 11.89 1.66 -19.90
C TYR A 19 11.51 2.40 -21.19
N ALA A 20 10.21 2.64 -21.35
CA ALA A 20 9.63 3.31 -22.50
C ALA A 20 8.39 4.13 -22.09
N ASP A 21 8.03 5.13 -22.89
CA ASP A 21 6.84 5.96 -22.65
C ASP A 21 5.53 5.18 -22.92
N SER A 22 5.62 4.13 -23.73
CA SER A 22 4.50 3.24 -24.05
C SER A 22 4.96 1.78 -24.04
N GLY A 23 4.03 0.83 -23.85
CA GLY A 23 4.34 -0.60 -23.83
C GLY A 23 3.73 -1.33 -22.66
N VAL A 24 4.47 -2.30 -22.08
CA VAL A 24 4.00 -3.16 -21.01
C VAL A 24 4.05 -2.42 -19.67
N ASN A 25 2.92 -2.36 -18.97
CA ASN A 25 2.85 -1.85 -17.61
C ASN A 25 3.71 -2.70 -16.65
N VAL A 26 4.57 -2.05 -15.82
CA VAL A 26 5.47 -2.73 -14.90
C VAL A 26 5.44 -2.12 -13.50
N ILE A 27 5.74 -2.94 -12.49
CA ILE A 27 6.07 -2.51 -11.12
C ILE A 27 7.53 -2.86 -10.86
N HIS A 28 8.34 -1.83 -10.59
CA HIS A 28 9.71 -1.99 -10.12
C HIS A 28 9.75 -1.96 -8.58
N TYR A 29 10.61 -2.79 -7.96
CA TYR A 29 10.70 -2.86 -6.50
C TYR A 29 10.95 -1.49 -5.83
N GLY A 30 11.74 -0.61 -6.46
CA GLY A 30 12.00 0.74 -5.97
C GLY A 30 10.75 1.63 -5.89
N GLU A 31 9.77 1.43 -6.77
CA GLU A 31 8.51 2.17 -6.76
C GLU A 31 7.63 1.76 -5.57
N ILE A 32 7.69 0.49 -5.15
CA ILE A 32 6.98 0.00 -3.95
C ILE A 32 7.47 0.73 -2.71
N TYR A 33 8.75 1.09 -2.65
CA TYR A 33 9.29 1.85 -1.52
C TYR A 33 8.93 3.33 -1.53
N THR A 34 8.85 3.95 -2.71
CA THR A 34 8.89 5.40 -2.84
C THR A 34 7.60 6.03 -3.34
N ARG A 35 6.76 5.27 -4.04
CA ARG A 35 5.63 5.81 -4.80
C ARG A 35 4.28 5.14 -4.50
N TYR A 36 4.26 3.84 -4.29
CA TYR A 36 3.02 3.12 -4.02
C TYR A 36 2.67 3.13 -2.53
N GLY A 37 1.38 3.25 -2.25
CA GLY A 37 0.80 3.08 -0.91
C GLY A 37 0.38 1.64 -0.65
N VAL A 38 -0.77 1.48 0.02
CA VAL A 38 -1.35 0.17 0.36
C VAL A 38 -1.81 -0.58 -0.89
N PHE A 39 -2.30 0.13 -1.90
CA PHE A 39 -2.79 -0.42 -3.17
C PHE A 39 -2.43 0.48 -4.35
N ALA A 40 -2.54 -0.07 -5.55
CA ALA A 40 -2.39 0.65 -6.81
C ALA A 40 -3.38 0.11 -7.86
N GLU A 41 -3.91 0.99 -8.68
CA GLU A 41 -4.79 0.68 -9.81
C GLU A 41 -4.11 0.95 -11.15
N GLN A 42 -3.01 1.70 -11.13
CA GLN A 42 -2.25 2.06 -12.33
C GLN A 42 -0.75 1.86 -12.09
N ALA A 43 -0.07 1.36 -13.11
CA ALA A 43 1.37 1.27 -13.12
C ALA A 43 1.98 2.65 -13.38
N LEU A 44 3.07 2.94 -12.67
CA LEU A 44 3.80 4.20 -12.81
C LEU A 44 4.81 4.16 -13.95
N SER A 45 5.22 2.98 -14.38
CA SER A 45 6.26 2.77 -15.38
C SER A 45 5.84 1.76 -16.43
N ARG A 46 6.48 1.85 -17.59
CA ARG A 46 6.32 0.92 -18.70
C ARG A 46 7.67 0.51 -19.25
N VAL A 47 7.70 -0.70 -19.85
CA VAL A 47 8.86 -1.19 -20.60
C VAL A 47 8.47 -1.51 -22.03
N ARG A 48 9.46 -1.64 -22.89
CA ARG A 48 9.29 -1.94 -24.32
C ARG A 48 8.37 -3.14 -24.54
N PRO A 49 7.44 -3.08 -25.52
CA PRO A 49 6.45 -4.13 -25.75
C PRO A 49 7.05 -5.49 -26.15
N GLU A 50 8.27 -5.51 -26.70
CA GLU A 50 8.97 -6.75 -27.12
C GLU A 50 9.30 -7.66 -25.91
N LEU A 51 9.30 -7.11 -24.68
CA LEU A 51 9.55 -7.89 -23.49
C LEU A 51 8.32 -8.64 -22.98
N ALA A 52 7.13 -8.36 -23.51
CA ALA A 52 5.85 -8.86 -22.98
C ALA A 52 5.85 -10.37 -22.69
N ASP A 53 6.31 -11.20 -23.64
CA ASP A 53 6.30 -12.65 -23.53
C ASP A 53 7.35 -13.20 -22.56
N SER A 54 8.38 -12.40 -22.24
CA SER A 54 9.46 -12.80 -21.34
C SER A 54 9.17 -12.47 -19.88
N LEU A 55 8.20 -11.57 -19.60
CA LEU A 55 7.89 -11.08 -18.28
C LEU A 55 6.90 -11.99 -17.53
N ARG A 56 6.82 -11.80 -16.22
CA ARG A 56 5.81 -12.43 -15.35
C ARG A 56 4.92 -11.37 -14.74
N TYR A 57 3.65 -11.71 -14.56
CA TYR A 57 2.61 -10.76 -14.27
C TYR A 57 1.91 -11.02 -12.94
N ALA A 58 1.64 -9.94 -12.22
CA ALA A 58 0.60 -9.89 -11.22
C ALA A 58 -0.73 -9.57 -11.91
N GLU A 59 -1.81 -10.16 -11.42
CA GLU A 59 -3.18 -9.96 -11.86
C GLU A 59 -3.95 -9.16 -10.81
N ARG A 60 -5.11 -8.63 -11.19
CA ARG A 60 -6.00 -7.95 -10.24
C ARG A 60 -6.29 -8.86 -9.02
N GLY A 61 -6.02 -8.36 -7.82
CA GLY A 61 -6.19 -9.09 -6.57
C GLY A 61 -4.91 -9.70 -6.01
N ASP A 62 -3.82 -9.75 -6.79
CA ASP A 62 -2.52 -10.15 -6.27
C ASP A 62 -1.94 -9.05 -5.37
N VAL A 63 -1.11 -9.43 -4.41
CA VAL A 63 -0.28 -8.50 -3.63
C VAL A 63 1.15 -8.60 -4.11
N VAL A 64 1.68 -7.50 -4.64
CA VAL A 64 3.08 -7.41 -5.10
C VAL A 64 3.96 -6.97 -3.94
N LEU A 65 5.02 -7.71 -3.64
CA LEU A 65 5.93 -7.43 -2.54
C LEU A 65 7.39 -7.60 -2.94
N THR A 66 8.28 -6.91 -2.26
CA THR A 66 9.72 -6.90 -2.54
C THR A 66 10.44 -8.04 -1.82
N ASP A 67 11.47 -8.62 -2.46
CA ASP A 67 12.33 -9.63 -1.83
C ASP A 67 13.64 -9.06 -1.28
N VAL A 68 13.96 -7.80 -1.57
CA VAL A 68 15.17 -7.09 -1.11
C VAL A 68 14.81 -5.80 -0.41
N GLY A 69 15.73 -5.22 0.35
CA GLY A 69 15.56 -3.91 0.99
C GLY A 69 16.85 -3.44 1.64
N GLU A 70 16.97 -2.12 1.84
CA GLU A 70 18.10 -1.51 2.55
C GLU A 70 18.03 -1.82 4.04
N THR A 71 16.85 -1.76 4.61
CA THR A 71 16.60 -2.13 6.02
C THR A 71 15.81 -3.44 6.10
N VAL A 72 15.82 -4.07 7.26
CA VAL A 72 15.04 -5.29 7.51
C VAL A 72 13.54 -5.01 7.50
N GLU A 73 13.16 -3.81 7.90
CA GLU A 73 11.78 -3.32 7.91
C GLU A 73 11.22 -3.18 6.49
N ASP A 74 12.07 -2.73 5.55
CA ASP A 74 11.65 -2.50 4.16
C ASP A 74 11.43 -3.79 3.38
N VAL A 75 12.25 -4.82 3.61
CA VAL A 75 12.11 -6.10 2.90
C VAL A 75 10.70 -6.66 3.08
N GLY A 76 10.05 -7.03 1.98
CA GLY A 76 8.67 -7.50 2.00
C GLY A 76 7.62 -6.38 2.11
N LYS A 77 7.99 -5.13 1.79
CA LYS A 77 7.01 -4.07 1.59
C LYS A 77 6.10 -4.43 0.42
N ALA A 78 4.81 -4.18 0.58
CA ALA A 78 3.78 -4.75 -0.28
C ALA A 78 2.81 -3.67 -0.79
N VAL A 79 2.24 -3.92 -1.98
CA VAL A 79 1.17 -3.14 -2.60
C VAL A 79 0.13 -4.10 -3.19
N ALA A 80 -1.15 -3.90 -2.91
CA ALA A 80 -2.22 -4.66 -3.55
C ALA A 80 -2.46 -4.13 -4.97
N TRP A 81 -2.43 -5.00 -5.97
CA TRP A 81 -2.72 -4.64 -7.35
C TRP A 81 -4.21 -4.73 -7.62
N LEU A 82 -4.85 -3.60 -7.95
CA LEU A 82 -6.29 -3.49 -8.20
C LEU A 82 -6.61 -3.00 -9.62
N GLY A 83 -5.57 -2.79 -10.47
CA GLY A 83 -5.77 -2.42 -11.87
C GLY A 83 -6.49 -3.52 -12.66
N ASP A 84 -7.24 -3.13 -13.67
CA ASP A 84 -8.00 -4.07 -14.51
C ASP A 84 -7.08 -4.90 -15.43
N GLU A 85 -5.95 -4.34 -15.82
CA GLU A 85 -4.94 -5.03 -16.60
C GLU A 85 -3.89 -5.68 -15.70
N LYS A 86 -3.32 -6.81 -16.18
CA LYS A 86 -2.16 -7.42 -15.55
C LYS A 86 -0.95 -6.49 -15.63
N VAL A 87 -0.10 -6.52 -14.61
CA VAL A 87 1.12 -5.72 -14.52
C VAL A 87 2.33 -6.62 -14.38
N ALA A 88 3.38 -6.40 -15.19
CA ALA A 88 4.61 -7.16 -15.07
C ALA A 88 5.39 -6.71 -13.83
N ILE A 89 6.06 -7.67 -13.17
CA ILE A 89 6.79 -7.42 -11.93
C ILE A 89 8.28 -7.72 -12.08
N HIS A 90 9.12 -6.87 -11.48
CA HIS A 90 10.57 -7.00 -11.49
C HIS A 90 11.04 -8.28 -10.76
N ASP A 91 12.24 -8.81 -11.08
CA ASP A 91 12.80 -10.01 -10.47
C ASP A 91 13.09 -9.88 -8.96
N HIS A 92 13.10 -8.66 -8.43
CA HIS A 92 13.11 -8.36 -6.99
C HIS A 92 11.71 -8.14 -6.41
N CYS A 93 10.68 -8.68 -7.08
CA CYS A 93 9.30 -8.70 -6.59
C CYS A 93 8.72 -10.11 -6.67
N TYR A 94 7.77 -10.38 -5.78
CA TYR A 94 6.85 -11.50 -5.87
C TYR A 94 5.43 -10.98 -6.03
N ALA A 95 4.61 -11.62 -6.87
CA ALA A 95 3.17 -11.53 -6.77
C ALA A 95 2.69 -12.65 -5.84
N PHE A 96 1.98 -12.29 -4.79
CA PHE A 96 1.30 -13.22 -3.89
C PHE A 96 -0.14 -13.33 -4.33
N ARG A 97 -0.49 -14.48 -4.91
CA ARG A 97 -1.83 -14.81 -5.41
C ARG A 97 -2.60 -15.57 -4.36
N HIS A 98 -3.79 -15.11 -4.01
CA HIS A 98 -4.60 -15.64 -2.92
C HIS A 98 -6.08 -15.32 -3.11
N SER A 99 -6.95 -15.90 -2.27
CA SER A 99 -8.42 -15.68 -2.31
C SER A 99 -8.94 -14.68 -1.27
N MET A 100 -8.06 -14.01 -0.53
CA MET A 100 -8.41 -13.00 0.48
C MET A 100 -8.64 -11.62 -0.16
N ASN A 101 -9.17 -10.66 0.61
CA ASN A 101 -9.20 -9.26 0.19
C ASN A 101 -7.77 -8.72 0.04
N PRO A 102 -7.34 -8.26 -1.15
CA PRO A 102 -5.96 -7.87 -1.40
C PRO A 102 -5.49 -6.67 -0.57
N LYS A 103 -6.35 -5.69 -0.33
CA LYS A 103 -6.03 -4.57 0.55
C LYS A 103 -5.86 -5.01 2.00
N TYR A 104 -6.68 -5.94 2.47
CA TYR A 104 -6.55 -6.53 3.80
C TYR A 104 -5.17 -7.17 3.98
N VAL A 105 -4.74 -7.99 3.01
CA VAL A 105 -3.41 -8.63 3.04
C VAL A 105 -2.31 -7.58 3.02
N SER A 106 -2.40 -6.57 2.16
CA SER A 106 -1.42 -5.47 2.11
C SER A 106 -1.34 -4.71 3.44
N TYR A 107 -2.46 -4.40 4.09
CA TYR A 107 -2.48 -3.80 5.43
C TYR A 107 -1.84 -4.71 6.49
N CYS A 108 -2.15 -6.02 6.47
CA CYS A 108 -1.52 -6.98 7.38
C CYS A 108 0.01 -6.97 7.25
N MET A 109 0.53 -6.83 6.02
CA MET A 109 1.97 -6.82 5.75
C MET A 109 2.68 -5.54 6.22
N GLN A 110 1.94 -4.51 6.65
CA GLN A 110 2.48 -3.26 7.23
C GLN A 110 2.47 -3.27 8.76
N THR A 111 1.88 -4.28 9.39
CA THR A 111 1.78 -4.33 10.86
C THR A 111 3.12 -4.65 11.52
N ALA A 112 3.31 -4.13 12.74
CA ALA A 112 4.50 -4.44 13.54
C ALA A 112 4.66 -5.95 13.79
N SER A 113 3.55 -6.68 13.95
CA SER A 113 3.55 -8.13 14.12
C SER A 113 4.07 -8.87 12.88
N PHE A 114 3.65 -8.46 11.69
CA PHE A 114 4.17 -9.01 10.43
C PHE A 114 5.66 -8.71 10.26
N ILE A 115 6.08 -7.46 10.53
CA ILE A 115 7.49 -7.04 10.46
C ILE A 115 8.35 -7.88 11.42
N ALA A 116 7.92 -8.05 12.66
CA ALA A 116 8.62 -8.86 13.65
C ALA A 116 8.71 -10.35 13.22
N GLU A 117 7.65 -10.90 12.63
CA GLU A 117 7.62 -12.29 12.18
C GLU A 117 8.52 -12.51 10.95
N LYS A 118 8.42 -11.68 9.91
CA LYS A 118 9.26 -11.78 8.71
C LYS A 118 10.75 -11.61 9.01
N THR A 119 11.11 -10.77 9.99
CA THR A 119 12.50 -10.48 10.38
C THR A 119 13.28 -11.75 10.76
N LYS A 120 12.60 -12.79 11.26
CA LYS A 120 13.19 -14.10 11.58
C LYS A 120 13.74 -14.84 10.35
N TYR A 121 13.25 -14.50 9.17
CA TYR A 121 13.56 -15.16 7.91
C TYR A 121 14.37 -14.31 6.95
N VAL A 122 14.67 -13.06 7.30
CA VAL A 122 15.47 -12.15 6.47
C VAL A 122 16.95 -12.55 6.56
N ALA A 123 17.54 -12.84 5.42
CA ALA A 123 18.98 -13.01 5.30
C ALA A 123 19.66 -11.63 5.29
N ARG A 124 20.46 -11.37 6.34
CA ARG A 124 21.19 -10.11 6.53
C ARG A 124 22.57 -10.22 5.87
N THR A 125 22.63 -9.80 4.63
CA THR A 125 23.87 -9.72 3.85
C THR A 125 24.14 -8.27 3.45
N LYS A 126 24.92 -8.02 2.40
CA LYS A 126 25.12 -6.66 1.87
C LYS A 126 23.78 -5.98 1.49
N VAL A 127 22.80 -6.78 1.07
CA VAL A 127 21.41 -6.37 0.84
C VAL A 127 20.54 -7.36 1.61
N ASN A 128 19.62 -6.85 2.46
CA ASN A 128 18.68 -7.71 3.16
C ASN A 128 17.76 -8.41 2.16
N THR A 129 17.58 -9.72 2.32
CA THR A 129 16.82 -10.52 1.36
C THR A 129 15.83 -11.45 2.08
N LEU A 130 14.62 -11.55 1.57
CA LEU A 130 13.57 -12.45 2.05
C LEU A 130 13.16 -13.43 0.95
N LEU A 131 13.63 -14.66 1.05
CA LEU A 131 13.30 -15.71 0.10
C LEU A 131 11.88 -16.26 0.31
N ILE A 132 11.30 -16.85 -0.74
CA ILE A 132 9.97 -17.49 -0.68
C ILE A 132 9.88 -18.51 0.46
N SER A 133 10.92 -19.30 0.68
CA SER A 133 10.97 -20.32 1.74
C SER A 133 10.82 -19.75 3.15
N GLY A 134 11.25 -18.52 3.37
CA GLY A 134 11.04 -17.78 4.61
C GLY A 134 9.68 -17.10 4.62
N LEU A 135 9.35 -16.40 3.55
CA LEU A 135 8.09 -15.64 3.41
C LEU A 135 6.85 -16.54 3.57
N SER A 136 6.90 -17.76 2.99
CA SER A 136 5.80 -18.75 3.11
C SER A 136 5.48 -19.15 4.57
N LYS A 137 6.43 -19.00 5.49
CA LYS A 137 6.26 -19.32 6.92
C LYS A 137 5.68 -18.19 7.73
N VAL A 138 5.71 -16.96 7.22
CA VAL A 138 5.17 -15.79 7.90
C VAL A 138 3.66 -15.93 8.04
N LYS A 139 3.14 -15.52 9.19
CA LYS A 139 1.72 -15.61 9.52
C LYS A 139 1.04 -14.26 9.40
N ILE A 140 -0.17 -14.27 8.87
CA ILE A 140 -1.10 -13.14 8.96
C ILE A 140 -2.41 -13.63 9.59
N PRO A 141 -3.19 -12.76 10.25
CA PRO A 141 -4.49 -13.13 10.78
C PRO A 141 -5.47 -13.42 9.65
N VAL A 142 -6.30 -14.46 9.81
CA VAL A 142 -7.41 -14.79 8.93
C VAL A 142 -8.67 -14.81 9.78
N PRO A 143 -9.56 -13.80 9.68
CA PRO A 143 -10.81 -13.81 10.41
C PRO A 143 -11.69 -14.97 9.89
N TYR A 144 -12.39 -15.64 10.79
CA TYR A 144 -13.30 -16.74 10.47
C TYR A 144 -12.74 -17.78 9.48
N PRO A 145 -11.63 -18.46 9.81
CA PRO A 145 -10.86 -19.29 8.85
C PRO A 145 -11.65 -20.45 8.23
N ASN A 146 -12.76 -20.86 8.86
CA ASN A 146 -13.62 -21.95 8.40
C ASN A 146 -14.90 -21.47 7.68
N ASP A 147 -15.03 -20.15 7.45
CA ASP A 147 -16.18 -19.52 6.79
C ASP A 147 -15.66 -18.43 5.85
N LEU A 148 -15.53 -18.77 4.57
CA LEU A 148 -14.94 -17.87 3.57
C LEU A 148 -15.77 -16.60 3.37
N GLU A 149 -17.09 -16.72 3.32
CA GLU A 149 -17.97 -15.57 3.07
C GLU A 149 -17.89 -14.58 4.24
N ARG A 150 -18.01 -15.08 5.46
CA ARG A 150 -17.87 -14.26 6.67
C ARG A 150 -16.47 -13.69 6.82
N SER A 151 -15.43 -14.45 6.42
CA SER A 151 -14.05 -14.00 6.41
C SER A 151 -13.87 -12.80 5.50
N LEU A 152 -14.32 -12.88 4.24
CA LEU A 152 -14.22 -11.80 3.27
C LEU A 152 -15.04 -10.57 3.66
N ALA A 153 -16.22 -10.77 4.24
CA ALA A 153 -17.05 -9.67 4.76
C ALA A 153 -16.32 -8.91 5.88
N GLU A 154 -15.72 -9.62 6.84
CA GLU A 154 -14.96 -8.99 7.93
C GLU A 154 -13.67 -8.31 7.44
N GLN A 155 -12.93 -8.93 6.52
CA GLN A 155 -11.77 -8.32 5.87
C GLN A 155 -12.16 -7.00 5.19
N SER A 156 -13.27 -6.99 4.45
CA SER A 156 -13.76 -5.80 3.76
C SER A 156 -14.21 -4.71 4.74
N ARG A 157 -14.84 -5.09 5.86
CA ARG A 157 -15.19 -4.15 6.93
C ARG A 157 -13.95 -3.49 7.54
N ILE A 158 -12.91 -4.26 7.81
CA ILE A 158 -11.64 -3.75 8.35
C ILE A 158 -10.98 -2.82 7.34
N VAL A 159 -10.91 -3.21 6.07
CA VAL A 159 -10.35 -2.37 4.98
C VAL A 159 -11.08 -1.04 4.88
N ALA A 160 -12.41 -1.03 4.91
CA ALA A 160 -13.19 0.20 4.84
C ALA A 160 -12.91 1.18 6.00
N ILE A 161 -12.55 0.67 7.17
CA ILE A 161 -12.13 1.50 8.31
C ILE A 161 -10.71 2.04 8.08
N LEU A 162 -9.77 1.18 7.69
CA LEU A 162 -8.37 1.55 7.48
C LEU A 162 -8.21 2.54 6.33
N ASP A 163 -8.97 2.38 5.25
CA ASP A 163 -8.98 3.33 4.12
C ASP A 163 -9.40 4.74 4.54
N LYS A 164 -10.34 4.86 5.48
CA LYS A 164 -10.73 6.18 6.04
C LYS A 164 -9.57 6.82 6.80
N PHE A 165 -8.84 6.04 7.60
CA PHE A 165 -7.67 6.55 8.31
C PHE A 165 -6.53 6.92 7.35
N ASP A 166 -6.29 6.10 6.33
CA ASP A 166 -5.28 6.38 5.30
C ASP A 166 -5.61 7.67 4.55
N ALA A 167 -6.86 7.88 4.14
CA ALA A 167 -7.32 9.11 3.53
C ALA A 167 -7.15 10.33 4.45
N LEU A 168 -7.43 10.20 5.75
CA LEU A 168 -7.27 11.29 6.71
C LEU A 168 -5.80 11.67 6.95
N THR A 169 -4.87 10.71 6.83
CA THR A 169 -3.44 10.94 7.12
C THR A 169 -2.64 11.33 5.90
N ASN A 170 -3.03 10.86 4.71
CA ASN A 170 -2.24 10.99 3.48
C ASN A 170 -2.88 11.89 2.41
N SER A 171 -4.15 12.30 2.58
CA SER A 171 -4.82 13.18 1.62
C SER A 171 -4.31 14.62 1.73
N ILE A 172 -4.11 15.26 0.57
CA ILE A 172 -3.75 16.67 0.47
C ILE A 172 -4.93 17.59 0.87
N SER A 173 -6.18 17.13 0.64
CA SER A 173 -7.41 17.90 0.86
C SER A 173 -8.15 17.52 2.15
N GLU A 174 -7.88 16.35 2.71
CA GLU A 174 -8.53 15.80 3.90
C GLU A 174 -7.55 15.76 5.09
N GLY A 175 -8.06 15.47 6.27
CA GLY A 175 -7.23 15.34 7.46
C GLY A 175 -6.63 16.65 7.94
N LEU A 176 -5.32 16.73 8.15
CA LEU A 176 -4.64 17.88 8.73
C LEU A 176 -4.82 19.19 7.95
N PRO A 177 -4.75 19.26 6.61
CA PRO A 177 -5.01 20.49 5.85
C PRO A 177 -6.43 21.02 6.08
N ARG A 178 -7.44 20.14 6.08
CA ARG A 178 -8.83 20.54 6.37
C ARG A 178 -9.01 21.01 7.81
N GLU A 179 -8.37 20.36 8.78
CA GLU A 179 -8.41 20.79 10.18
C GLU A 179 -7.79 22.19 10.33
N ILE A 180 -6.67 22.48 9.68
CA ILE A 180 -6.03 23.80 9.68
C ILE A 180 -7.00 24.86 9.12
N GLU A 181 -7.65 24.58 7.99
CA GLU A 181 -8.64 25.50 7.38
C GLU A 181 -9.80 25.77 8.33
N LEU A 182 -10.35 24.74 8.98
CA LEU A 182 -11.45 24.90 9.93
C LEU A 182 -11.02 25.71 11.16
N ARG A 183 -9.81 25.49 11.67
CA ARG A 183 -9.25 26.27 12.80
C ARG A 183 -9.01 27.73 12.40
N GLN A 184 -8.54 27.97 11.19
CA GLN A 184 -8.38 29.32 10.65
C GLN A 184 -9.72 30.08 10.61
N LYS A 185 -10.77 29.45 10.08
CA LYS A 185 -12.13 30.02 10.06
C LYS A 185 -12.68 30.30 11.48
N GLN A 186 -12.43 29.36 12.40
CA GLN A 186 -12.82 29.53 13.80
C GLN A 186 -12.08 30.68 14.44
N TYR A 187 -10.77 30.80 14.20
CA TYR A 187 -9.98 31.94 14.70
C TYR A 187 -10.50 33.27 14.14
N GLU A 188 -10.76 33.38 12.85
CA GLU A 188 -11.28 34.58 12.20
C GLU A 188 -12.62 35.00 12.80
N TYR A 189 -13.54 34.04 12.98
CA TYR A 189 -14.83 34.30 13.60
C TYR A 189 -14.70 34.88 15.02
N TYR A 190 -13.91 34.23 15.89
CA TYR A 190 -13.74 34.74 17.26
C TYR A 190 -12.95 36.03 17.33
N ARG A 191 -11.96 36.23 16.48
CA ARG A 191 -11.23 37.50 16.36
C ARG A 191 -12.20 38.64 16.06
N ASP A 192 -13.02 38.46 15.03
CA ASP A 192 -13.94 39.50 14.60
C ASP A 192 -15.04 39.74 15.65
N LEU A 193 -15.52 38.70 16.32
CA LEU A 193 -16.47 38.82 17.43
C LEU A 193 -15.87 39.57 18.62
N LEU A 194 -14.64 39.23 19.03
CA LEU A 194 -13.99 39.86 20.19
C LEU A 194 -13.56 41.31 19.94
N LEU A 195 -13.31 41.67 18.69
CA LEU A 195 -12.90 43.02 18.29
C LEU A 195 -14.09 43.88 17.81
N SER A 196 -15.29 43.35 17.77
CA SER A 196 -16.52 44.10 17.48
C SER A 196 -17.00 44.81 18.73
N PHE A 197 -16.58 46.07 18.89
CA PHE A 197 -17.05 46.95 19.98
C PHE A 197 -18.32 47.67 19.54
N PRO A 198 -19.28 47.90 20.48
CA PRO A 198 -20.44 48.72 20.18
C PRO A 198 -19.99 50.15 19.79
N LYS A 199 -20.58 50.70 18.74
CA LYS A 199 -20.29 52.08 18.35
C LYS A 199 -20.73 53.03 19.46
N PRO A 200 -19.99 54.14 19.74
CA PRO A 200 -20.42 55.14 20.68
C PRO A 200 -21.78 55.72 20.23
N GLY A 201 -22.83 55.44 20.99
CA GLY A 201 -24.22 55.85 20.72
C GLY A 201 -25.24 54.69 20.65
N GLU A 202 -24.84 53.44 20.57
CA GLU A 202 -25.75 52.26 20.63
C GLU A 202 -25.91 51.67 22.03
N ALA A 203 -25.21 52.19 23.02
CA ALA A 203 -25.23 51.70 24.41
C ALA A 203 -26.24 52.42 25.31
N ALA A 204 -27.22 53.07 24.76
CA ALA A 204 -28.26 53.78 25.53
C ALA A 204 -29.63 53.62 24.86
N ALA A 205 -30.29 52.49 25.08
CA ALA A 205 -31.73 52.28 25.00
C ALA A 205 -32.11 51.13 25.90
#